data_9dc2c133c41cad0331a765bbc0bc70fc
#
_entry.id   9dc2c133c41cad0331a765bbc0bc70fc
#
_cell.length_a   1.000
_cell.length_b   1.000
_cell.length_c   1.000
_cell.angle_alpha   90.00
_cell.angle_beta   90.00
_cell.angle_gamma   90.00
#
_symmetry.space_group_name_H-M   'P 1'
#
loop_
_entity.id
_entity.type
_entity.pdbx_description
1 polymer ?
#
loop_
_entity_poly.entity_id
_entity_poly.type
_entity_poly.pdbx_seq_one_letter_code
_entity_poly.pdbx_strand_id
1 'polypeptide(L)'
;MLDYTTMKKDLIAICIVVVLLIFIFSGTKIQSVDDYYLTHLDDIKEDSLTVFLSIDCSTILNNWDDLDPNLRKEKYVPSDGVILPRTEYVLRNGDTVYDILSRAVRHNKIQMEYQGANESAYGSVYIKGINYLYEFSCGPLSGWMYKVNGEFPGYGCSKYVLKDGDVIEWVYTCDLGRDVGSDWEEMIK
;
A
#
# COMPACT_ATOMS: atom_id res chain seq x y z
N MET A 1 54.07 -22.09 -34.64
CA MET A 1 52.96 -22.90 -35.20
C MET A 1 52.06 -23.20 -34.01
N LEU A 2 50.95 -22.47 -33.84
CA LEU A 2 50.01 -22.80 -32.76
C LEU A 2 49.39 -24.16 -33.09
N ASP A 3 49.44 -25.05 -32.11
CA ASP A 3 48.96 -26.41 -32.27
C ASP A 3 47.42 -26.38 -32.40
N TYR A 4 46.91 -26.93 -33.48
CA TYR A 4 45.49 -27.00 -33.83
C TYR A 4 44.63 -27.62 -32.73
N THR A 5 45.21 -28.50 -31.92
CA THR A 5 44.57 -29.14 -30.79
C THR A 5 44.40 -28.14 -29.61
N THR A 6 45.32 -27.24 -29.39
CA THR A 6 45.23 -26.20 -28.36
C THR A 6 44.14 -25.17 -28.70
N MET A 7 44.13 -24.72 -29.97
CA MET A 7 43.07 -23.79 -30.43
C MET A 7 41.67 -24.35 -30.34
N LYS A 8 41.47 -25.67 -30.58
CA LYS A 8 40.16 -26.31 -30.39
C LYS A 8 39.74 -26.34 -28.92
N LYS A 9 40.65 -26.60 -27.99
CA LYS A 9 40.37 -26.62 -26.55
C LYS A 9 40.00 -25.25 -26.02
N ASP A 10 40.71 -24.21 -26.48
CA ASP A 10 40.44 -22.83 -26.11
C ASP A 10 39.06 -22.36 -26.65
N LEU A 11 38.71 -22.73 -27.90
CA LEU A 11 37.41 -22.44 -28.48
C LEU A 11 36.27 -23.10 -27.68
N ILE A 12 36.44 -24.38 -27.30
CA ILE A 12 35.46 -25.09 -26.49
C ILE A 12 35.32 -24.43 -25.13
N ALA A 13 36.43 -24.05 -24.49
CA ALA A 13 36.38 -23.36 -23.19
C ALA A 13 35.65 -21.99 -23.29
N ILE A 14 35.89 -21.23 -24.35
CA ILE A 14 35.18 -19.95 -24.58
C ILE A 14 33.68 -20.21 -24.83
N CYS A 15 33.29 -21.21 -25.61
CA CYS A 15 31.89 -21.57 -25.80
C CYS A 15 31.19 -21.94 -24.48
N ILE A 16 31.85 -22.71 -23.62
CA ILE A 16 31.31 -23.07 -22.30
C ILE A 16 31.09 -21.84 -21.43
N VAL A 17 32.08 -20.94 -21.39
CA VAL A 17 31.97 -19.67 -20.64
C VAL A 17 30.83 -18.82 -21.17
N VAL A 18 30.69 -18.69 -22.49
CA VAL A 18 29.57 -17.93 -23.10
C VAL A 18 28.21 -18.55 -22.76
N VAL A 19 28.10 -19.87 -22.84
CA VAL A 19 26.85 -20.57 -22.47
C VAL A 19 26.53 -20.39 -20.97
N LEU A 20 27.52 -20.46 -20.09
CA LEU A 20 27.33 -20.19 -18.67
C LEU A 20 26.91 -18.73 -18.40
N LEU A 21 27.53 -17.77 -19.09
CA LEU A 21 27.13 -16.35 -18.99
C LEU A 21 25.69 -16.16 -19.50
N ILE A 22 25.32 -16.76 -20.63
CA ILE A 22 23.94 -16.71 -21.13
C ILE A 22 22.98 -17.32 -20.10
N PHE A 23 23.33 -18.43 -19.46
CA PHE A 23 22.51 -19.04 -18.40
C PHE A 23 22.35 -18.15 -17.17
N ILE A 24 23.44 -17.50 -16.74
CA ILE A 24 23.44 -16.57 -15.60
C ILE A 24 22.59 -15.34 -15.92
N PHE A 25 22.70 -14.77 -17.13
CA PHE A 25 21.98 -13.53 -17.50
C PHE A 25 20.56 -13.78 -18.01
N SER A 26 20.21 -14.96 -18.51
CA SER A 26 18.86 -15.27 -19.00
C SER A 26 17.91 -15.86 -17.95
N GLY A 27 18.40 -16.29 -16.78
CA GLY A 27 17.63 -17.04 -15.78
C GLY A 27 17.34 -16.34 -14.48
N THR A 28 18.09 -15.31 -14.09
CA THR A 28 17.87 -14.62 -12.80
C THR A 28 17.30 -13.22 -13.04
N LYS A 29 15.97 -13.11 -13.02
CA LYS A 29 15.35 -11.83 -12.70
C LYS A 29 15.65 -11.57 -11.22
N ILE A 30 16.65 -10.75 -10.91
CA ILE A 30 16.82 -10.22 -9.55
C ILE A 30 15.64 -9.28 -9.37
N GLN A 31 14.61 -9.77 -8.71
CA GLN A 31 13.44 -9.01 -8.34
C GLN A 31 13.70 -8.43 -6.95
N SER A 32 13.50 -7.12 -6.76
CA SER A 32 13.53 -6.54 -5.44
C SER A 32 12.38 -7.11 -4.60
N VAL A 33 12.48 -7.03 -3.27
CA VAL A 33 11.38 -7.43 -2.37
C VAL A 33 10.12 -6.63 -2.68
N ASP A 34 10.27 -5.36 -3.00
CA ASP A 34 9.15 -4.49 -3.40
C ASP A 34 8.54 -4.93 -4.74
N ASP A 35 9.35 -5.27 -5.75
CA ASP A 35 8.85 -5.79 -7.03
C ASP A 35 8.17 -7.16 -6.87
N TYR A 36 8.65 -7.99 -5.94
CA TYR A 36 7.98 -9.25 -5.62
C TYR A 36 6.57 -8.98 -5.10
N TYR A 37 6.40 -8.09 -4.12
CA TYR A 37 5.09 -7.75 -3.56
C TYR A 37 4.18 -6.96 -4.50
N LEU A 38 4.70 -6.32 -5.55
CA LEU A 38 3.88 -5.73 -6.61
C LEU A 38 3.14 -6.77 -7.46
N THR A 39 3.68 -7.99 -7.53
CA THR A 39 3.17 -9.05 -8.41
C THR A 39 2.62 -10.26 -7.63
N HIS A 40 2.96 -10.39 -6.35
CA HIS A 40 2.60 -11.53 -5.51
C HIS A 40 2.00 -11.02 -4.19
N LEU A 41 0.70 -11.24 -4.01
CA LEU A 41 0.11 -11.28 -2.68
C LEU A 41 0.37 -12.65 -2.06
N ASP A 42 0.33 -12.70 -0.73
CA ASP A 42 0.35 -13.98 -0.04
C ASP A 42 -0.87 -14.79 -0.48
N ASP A 43 -0.66 -16.06 -0.85
CA ASP A 43 -1.76 -16.96 -1.21
C ASP A 43 -2.61 -17.26 0.04
N ILE A 44 -3.91 -16.95 -0.05
CA ILE A 44 -4.87 -17.28 1.02
C ILE A 44 -5.15 -18.78 0.96
N LYS A 45 -4.85 -19.48 2.06
CA LYS A 45 -5.09 -20.92 2.26
C LYS A 45 -6.18 -21.11 3.32
N GLU A 46 -6.70 -22.33 3.44
CA GLU A 46 -7.76 -22.65 4.40
C GLU A 46 -7.39 -22.35 5.87
N ASP A 47 -6.11 -22.40 6.21
CA ASP A 47 -5.56 -22.11 7.55
C ASP A 47 -4.96 -20.72 7.70
N SER A 48 -5.06 -19.85 6.67
CA SER A 48 -4.57 -18.49 6.73
C SER A 48 -5.44 -17.64 7.65
N LEU A 49 -4.81 -16.92 8.56
CA LEU A 49 -5.45 -15.79 9.22
C LEU A 49 -5.57 -14.66 8.20
N THR A 50 -6.71 -13.98 8.17
CA THR A 50 -6.99 -12.94 7.17
C THR A 50 -7.62 -11.71 7.78
N VAL A 51 -7.46 -10.59 7.07
CA VAL A 51 -8.11 -9.32 7.37
C VAL A 51 -8.65 -8.72 6.07
N PHE A 52 -9.60 -7.80 6.20
CA PHE A 52 -10.14 -7.08 5.04
C PHE A 52 -9.70 -5.62 5.07
N LEU A 53 -9.43 -5.05 3.90
CA LEU A 53 -9.08 -3.64 3.77
C LEU A 53 -9.83 -3.02 2.60
N SER A 54 -10.35 -1.80 2.82
CA SER A 54 -10.90 -0.93 1.78
C SER A 54 -10.33 0.49 1.90
N ILE A 55 -10.36 1.24 0.77
CA ILE A 55 -9.96 2.64 0.71
C ILE A 55 -11.05 3.42 -0.02
N ASP A 56 -11.66 4.38 0.65
CA ASP A 56 -12.82 5.12 0.20
C ASP A 56 -12.62 6.64 0.35
N CYS A 57 -13.04 7.40 -0.67
CA CYS A 57 -13.05 8.85 -0.68
C CYS A 57 -14.42 9.42 -1.11
N SER A 58 -15.49 8.66 -0.90
CA SER A 58 -16.85 9.01 -1.35
C SER A 58 -17.39 10.31 -0.76
N THR A 59 -16.90 10.73 0.42
CA THR A 59 -17.22 12.03 1.02
C THR A 59 -16.90 13.21 0.10
N ILE A 60 -15.86 13.07 -0.74
CA ILE A 60 -15.48 14.09 -1.73
C ILE A 60 -16.59 14.31 -2.77
N LEU A 61 -17.36 13.28 -3.11
CA LEU A 61 -18.43 13.39 -4.10
C LEU A 61 -19.51 14.40 -3.67
N ASN A 62 -19.74 14.55 -2.35
CA ASN A 62 -20.66 15.53 -1.78
C ASN A 62 -19.99 16.88 -1.51
N ASN A 63 -18.65 16.97 -1.62
CA ASN A 63 -17.84 18.18 -1.36
C ASN A 63 -16.99 18.53 -2.58
N TRP A 64 -17.48 18.23 -3.78
CA TRP A 64 -16.73 18.36 -5.04
C TRP A 64 -16.18 19.75 -5.31
N ASP A 65 -16.92 20.80 -4.91
CA ASP A 65 -16.53 22.18 -5.13
C ASP A 65 -15.40 22.65 -4.19
N ASP A 66 -15.18 21.94 -3.09
CA ASP A 66 -14.09 22.20 -2.15
C ASP A 66 -12.81 21.43 -2.51
N LEU A 67 -12.90 20.44 -3.41
CA LEU A 67 -11.74 19.67 -3.88
C LEU A 67 -10.86 20.58 -4.78
N ASP A 68 -9.53 20.45 -4.60
CA ASP A 68 -8.55 21.08 -5.50
C ASP A 68 -8.92 20.78 -6.97
N PRO A 69 -9.10 21.79 -7.82
CA PRO A 69 -9.49 21.61 -9.22
C PRO A 69 -8.56 20.68 -10.02
N ASN A 70 -7.27 20.60 -9.67
CA ASN A 70 -6.31 19.71 -10.32
C ASN A 70 -6.58 18.23 -10.04
N LEU A 71 -7.26 17.93 -8.93
CA LEU A 71 -7.61 16.58 -8.47
C LEU A 71 -8.98 16.13 -8.93
N ARG A 72 -9.78 16.98 -9.56
CA ARG A 72 -11.12 16.66 -10.09
C ARG A 72 -11.04 15.78 -11.33
N LYS A 73 -10.53 14.56 -11.17
CA LYS A 73 -10.31 13.59 -12.25
C LYS A 73 -10.60 12.19 -11.73
N GLU A 74 -11.23 11.37 -12.57
CA GLU A 74 -11.61 9.97 -12.28
C GLU A 74 -10.44 9.15 -11.72
N LYS A 75 -9.22 9.38 -12.19
CA LYS A 75 -8.04 8.65 -11.70
C LYS A 75 -7.67 8.96 -10.25
N TYR A 76 -8.13 10.10 -9.69
CA TYR A 76 -7.86 10.49 -8.30
C TYR A 76 -9.09 10.25 -7.42
N VAL A 77 -10.28 10.61 -7.93
CA VAL A 77 -11.56 10.41 -7.28
C VAL A 77 -12.44 9.59 -8.21
N PRO A 78 -12.52 8.26 -8.01
CA PRO A 78 -13.43 7.41 -8.77
C PRO A 78 -14.88 7.87 -8.66
N SER A 79 -15.70 7.60 -9.69
CA SER A 79 -17.09 8.06 -9.75
C SER A 79 -17.98 7.53 -8.62
N ASP A 80 -17.60 6.40 -8.03
CA ASP A 80 -18.24 5.80 -6.85
C ASP A 80 -17.50 6.13 -5.53
N GLY A 81 -16.37 6.85 -5.60
CA GLY A 81 -15.54 7.18 -4.45
C GLY A 81 -14.66 6.03 -3.95
N VAL A 82 -14.70 4.85 -4.58
CA VAL A 82 -13.97 3.67 -4.10
C VAL A 82 -12.62 3.56 -4.78
N ILE A 83 -11.52 3.87 -4.06
CA ILE A 83 -10.14 3.72 -4.56
C ILE A 83 -9.71 2.25 -4.54
N LEU A 84 -10.04 1.53 -3.47
CA LEU A 84 -9.82 0.10 -3.34
C LEU A 84 -11.05 -0.55 -2.72
N PRO A 85 -11.75 -1.42 -3.43
CA PRO A 85 -12.86 -2.17 -2.86
C PRO A 85 -12.39 -3.10 -1.74
N ARG A 86 -13.29 -3.49 -0.85
CA ARG A 86 -12.99 -4.40 0.25
C ARG A 86 -12.33 -5.67 -0.27
N THR A 87 -11.06 -5.83 0.07
CA THR A 87 -10.17 -6.89 -0.41
C THR A 87 -9.59 -7.64 0.77
N GLU A 88 -9.48 -8.94 0.65
CA GLU A 88 -8.93 -9.83 1.68
C GLU A 88 -7.40 -9.92 1.56
N TYR A 89 -6.71 -9.90 2.71
CA TYR A 89 -5.25 -9.99 2.82
C TYR A 89 -4.86 -10.98 3.90
N VAL A 90 -3.79 -11.75 3.67
CA VAL A 90 -3.22 -12.62 4.71
C VAL A 90 -2.70 -11.77 5.86
N LEU A 91 -3.09 -12.12 7.08
CA LEU A 91 -2.60 -11.52 8.31
C LEU A 91 -1.34 -12.27 8.77
N ARG A 92 -0.24 -11.56 8.89
CA ARG A 92 1.01 -12.09 9.46
C ARG A 92 1.10 -11.74 10.93
N ASN A 93 1.86 -12.53 11.68
CA ASN A 93 2.04 -12.28 13.11
C ASN A 93 2.63 -10.89 13.38
N GLY A 94 1.90 -10.11 14.15
CA GLY A 94 2.29 -8.75 14.53
C GLY A 94 1.98 -7.67 13.50
N ASP A 95 1.30 -7.99 12.38
CA ASP A 95 0.88 -7.00 11.41
C ASP A 95 0.01 -5.92 12.04
N THR A 96 0.28 -4.70 11.66
CA THR A 96 -0.49 -3.51 12.02
C THR A 96 -1.37 -3.04 10.86
N VAL A 97 -2.26 -2.09 11.14
CA VAL A 97 -3.07 -1.44 10.09
C VAL A 97 -2.18 -0.82 9.00
N TYR A 98 -1.02 -0.25 9.40
CA TYR A 98 -0.05 0.29 8.44
C TYR A 98 0.57 -0.79 7.56
N ASP A 99 0.90 -1.98 8.11
CA ASP A 99 1.53 -3.05 7.34
C ASP A 99 0.59 -3.58 6.25
N ILE A 100 -0.69 -3.78 6.57
CA ILE A 100 -1.70 -4.18 5.59
C ILE A 100 -1.90 -3.10 4.53
N LEU A 101 -2.05 -1.82 4.93
CA LEU A 101 -2.17 -0.71 3.97
C LEU A 101 -0.98 -0.66 3.03
N SER A 102 0.26 -0.78 3.56
CA SER A 102 1.48 -0.73 2.77
C SER A 102 1.53 -1.85 1.72
N ARG A 103 1.14 -3.08 2.08
CA ARG A 103 1.05 -4.20 1.13
C ARG A 103 -0.03 -3.95 0.07
N ALA A 104 -1.20 -3.50 0.50
CA ALA A 104 -2.33 -3.24 -0.39
C ALA A 104 -2.01 -2.17 -1.44
N VAL A 105 -1.47 -1.01 -1.03
CA VAL A 105 -1.17 0.10 -1.95
C VAL A 105 -0.04 -0.26 -2.92
N ARG A 106 0.98 -0.99 -2.47
CA ARG A 106 2.07 -1.46 -3.34
C ARG A 106 1.54 -2.41 -4.41
N HIS A 107 0.78 -3.42 -4.00
CA HIS A 107 0.22 -4.40 -4.94
C HIS A 107 -0.68 -3.75 -5.98
N ASN A 108 -1.56 -2.85 -5.56
CA ASN A 108 -2.50 -2.17 -6.44
C ASN A 108 -1.92 -0.93 -7.14
N LYS A 109 -0.62 -0.62 -6.94
CA LYS A 109 0.07 0.55 -7.50
C LYS A 109 -0.62 1.87 -7.17
N ILE A 110 -1.19 1.94 -5.97
CA ILE A 110 -1.82 3.15 -5.43
C ILE A 110 -0.70 4.00 -4.79
N GLN A 111 -0.64 5.27 -5.17
CA GLN A 111 0.32 6.20 -4.56
C GLN A 111 -0.04 6.41 -3.09
N MET A 112 0.96 6.37 -2.22
CA MET A 112 0.83 6.69 -0.80
C MET A 112 2.02 7.53 -0.34
N GLU A 113 1.75 8.56 0.46
CA GLU A 113 2.75 9.33 1.17
C GLU A 113 2.47 9.30 2.67
N TYR A 114 3.52 9.12 3.45
CA TYR A 114 3.42 9.05 4.91
C TYR A 114 4.64 9.71 5.57
N GLN A 115 4.47 10.09 6.84
CA GLN A 115 5.55 10.50 7.73
C GLN A 115 5.87 9.36 8.69
N GLY A 116 7.15 9.03 8.83
CA GLY A 116 7.60 7.95 9.70
C GLY A 116 7.29 8.20 11.17
N ALA A 117 7.22 7.13 11.96
CA ALA A 117 6.88 7.23 13.40
C ALA A 117 7.87 8.10 14.19
N ASN A 118 9.14 8.13 13.80
CA ASN A 118 10.18 8.95 14.45
C ASN A 118 10.10 10.44 14.08
N GLU A 119 9.41 10.77 13.00
CA GLU A 119 9.25 12.13 12.47
C GLU A 119 7.88 12.71 12.81
N SER A 120 6.92 11.83 13.10
CA SER A 120 5.54 12.19 13.46
C SER A 120 5.46 12.62 14.92
N ALA A 121 4.74 13.70 15.19
CA ALA A 121 4.43 14.16 16.55
C ALA A 121 3.67 13.12 17.39
N TYR A 122 3.05 12.15 16.73
CA TYR A 122 2.23 11.11 17.37
C TYR A 122 3.01 9.84 17.74
N GLY A 123 4.32 9.76 17.40
CA GLY A 123 5.14 8.57 17.59
C GLY A 123 4.58 7.32 16.90
N SER A 124 3.83 7.52 15.82
CA SER A 124 3.24 6.52 14.93
C SER A 124 3.36 7.00 13.49
N VAL A 125 3.29 6.09 12.53
CA VAL A 125 3.18 6.48 11.11
C VAL A 125 1.94 7.34 10.91
N TYR A 126 2.12 8.45 10.22
CA TYR A 126 1.05 9.37 9.83
C TYR A 126 0.88 9.34 8.32
N ILE A 127 -0.30 8.93 7.85
CA ILE A 127 -0.62 8.87 6.42
C ILE A 127 -1.01 10.28 5.94
N LYS A 128 -0.18 10.88 5.09
CA LYS A 128 -0.40 12.20 4.52
C LYS A 128 -1.33 12.18 3.31
N GLY A 129 -1.24 11.14 2.51
CA GLY A 129 -2.03 11.03 1.28
C GLY A 129 -2.08 9.61 0.73
N ILE A 130 -3.22 9.28 0.12
CA ILE A 130 -3.45 8.05 -0.65
C ILE A 130 -4.07 8.45 -1.98
N ASN A 131 -3.64 7.85 -3.08
CA ASN A 131 -4.11 8.11 -4.44
C ASN A 131 -4.07 9.60 -4.84
N TYR A 132 -3.00 10.30 -4.39
CA TYR A 132 -2.81 11.75 -4.60
C TYR A 132 -3.80 12.66 -3.86
N LEU A 133 -4.70 12.10 -3.05
CA LEU A 133 -5.56 12.85 -2.15
C LEU A 133 -4.84 13.04 -0.81
N TYR A 134 -4.43 14.26 -0.55
CA TYR A 134 -3.69 14.63 0.66
C TYR A 134 -4.60 15.28 1.70
N GLU A 135 -4.10 15.42 2.92
CA GLU A 135 -4.71 16.33 3.89
C GLU A 135 -4.90 17.71 3.26
N PHE A 136 -6.02 18.35 3.55
CA PHE A 136 -6.42 19.66 3.02
C PHE A 136 -6.73 19.71 1.51
N SER A 137 -6.74 18.60 0.79
CA SER A 137 -7.09 18.59 -0.64
C SER A 137 -8.56 18.93 -0.91
N CYS A 138 -9.45 18.73 0.06
CA CYS A 138 -10.89 19.01 -0.01
C CYS A 138 -11.33 19.90 1.17
N GLY A 139 -10.70 21.06 1.27
CA GLY A 139 -10.95 21.99 2.37
C GLY A 139 -10.07 21.77 3.60
N PRO A 140 -10.06 22.74 4.54
CA PRO A 140 -9.10 22.81 5.65
C PRO A 140 -9.31 21.72 6.73
N LEU A 141 -10.42 20.98 6.69
CA LEU A 141 -10.76 19.94 7.65
C LEU A 141 -10.65 18.53 7.07
N SER A 142 -10.07 18.44 5.85
CA SER A 142 -10.02 17.16 5.13
C SER A 142 -8.72 16.38 5.36
N GLY A 143 -8.82 15.05 5.30
CA GLY A 143 -7.70 14.16 5.46
C GLY A 143 -8.10 12.69 5.56
N TRP A 144 -7.12 11.82 5.80
CA TRP A 144 -7.33 10.38 5.91
C TRP A 144 -7.50 9.95 7.36
N MET A 145 -8.50 9.12 7.59
CA MET A 145 -8.75 8.43 8.86
C MET A 145 -8.91 6.93 8.60
N TYR A 146 -8.74 6.13 9.65
CA TYR A 146 -9.00 4.69 9.54
C TYR A 146 -9.93 4.18 10.64
N LYS A 147 -10.71 3.17 10.29
CA LYS A 147 -11.55 2.39 11.20
C LYS A 147 -11.04 0.96 11.26
N VAL A 148 -11.27 0.31 12.38
CA VAL A 148 -11.20 -1.15 12.50
C VAL A 148 -12.52 -1.63 13.08
N ASN A 149 -13.17 -2.54 12.37
CA ASN A 149 -14.50 -3.07 12.74
C ASN A 149 -15.56 -1.97 12.97
N GLY A 150 -15.50 -0.91 12.16
CA GLY A 150 -16.42 0.22 12.22
C GLY A 150 -16.07 1.31 13.22
N GLU A 151 -15.09 1.08 14.12
CA GLU A 151 -14.69 2.01 15.16
C GLU A 151 -13.42 2.79 14.78
N PHE A 152 -13.32 4.06 15.18
CA PHE A 152 -12.13 4.86 15.03
C PHE A 152 -11.19 4.65 16.23
N PRO A 153 -10.03 3.98 16.04
CA PRO A 153 -9.07 3.84 17.13
C PRO A 153 -8.47 5.19 17.52
N GLY A 154 -8.31 5.44 18.81
CA GLY A 154 -7.72 6.68 19.33
C GLY A 154 -6.19 6.75 19.20
N TYR A 155 -5.56 5.95 18.31
CA TYR A 155 -4.10 5.91 18.15
C TYR A 155 -3.69 5.57 16.71
N GLY A 156 -2.42 5.82 16.41
CA GLY A 156 -1.92 5.74 15.03
C GLY A 156 -1.86 4.33 14.46
N CYS A 157 -1.99 4.24 13.14
CA CYS A 157 -2.16 3.00 12.38
C CYS A 157 -1.00 1.99 12.51
N SER A 158 0.22 2.44 12.79
CA SER A 158 1.37 1.56 13.02
C SER A 158 1.48 1.01 14.45
N LYS A 159 0.55 1.39 15.34
CA LYS A 159 0.45 0.87 16.71
C LYS A 159 -0.73 -0.09 16.89
N TYR A 160 -1.67 -0.12 15.96
CA TYR A 160 -2.81 -1.02 16.01
C TYR A 160 -2.42 -2.39 15.46
N VAL A 161 -2.20 -3.36 16.35
CA VAL A 161 -1.93 -4.75 15.98
C VAL A 161 -3.25 -5.45 15.67
N LEU A 162 -3.35 -6.01 14.47
CA LEU A 162 -4.55 -6.62 13.94
C LEU A 162 -4.76 -8.05 14.45
N LYS A 163 -6.01 -8.49 14.37
CA LYS A 163 -6.47 -9.84 14.67
C LYS A 163 -7.15 -10.44 13.45
N ASP A 164 -7.25 -11.76 13.44
CA ASP A 164 -7.97 -12.49 12.40
C ASP A 164 -9.42 -12.00 12.27
N GLY A 165 -9.84 -11.79 11.03
CA GLY A 165 -11.16 -11.30 10.69
C GLY A 165 -11.36 -9.79 10.82
N ASP A 166 -10.36 -9.00 11.25
CA ASP A 166 -10.50 -7.56 11.36
C ASP A 166 -10.80 -6.91 10.00
N VAL A 167 -11.68 -5.91 10.02
CA VAL A 167 -12.08 -5.12 8.86
C VAL A 167 -11.52 -3.71 8.98
N ILE A 168 -10.61 -3.36 8.07
CA ILE A 168 -9.92 -2.07 8.02
C ILE A 168 -10.58 -1.24 6.93
N GLU A 169 -10.98 -0.01 7.27
CA GLU A 169 -11.54 0.95 6.33
C GLU A 169 -10.73 2.23 6.42
N TRP A 170 -10.01 2.58 5.34
CA TRP A 170 -9.42 3.89 5.17
C TRP A 170 -10.45 4.78 4.51
N VAL A 171 -10.81 5.87 5.18
CA VAL A 171 -11.85 6.81 4.74
C VAL A 171 -11.29 8.22 4.66
N TYR A 172 -11.60 8.91 3.57
CA TYR A 172 -11.29 10.34 3.44
C TYR A 172 -12.41 11.15 4.07
N THR A 173 -12.07 12.03 5.01
CA THR A 173 -13.03 12.97 5.60
C THR A 173 -12.86 14.35 4.99
N CYS A 174 -13.93 15.09 4.82
CA CYS A 174 -13.93 16.52 4.46
C CYS A 174 -14.29 17.41 5.68
N ASP A 175 -14.63 16.80 6.83
CA ASP A 175 -15.11 17.52 8.03
C ASP A 175 -14.58 16.93 9.34
N LEU A 176 -13.25 16.74 9.46
CA LEU A 176 -12.59 16.23 10.67
C LEU A 176 -13.23 14.95 11.22
N GLY A 177 -13.71 14.07 10.34
CA GLY A 177 -14.29 12.78 10.72
C GLY A 177 -15.80 12.80 10.97
N ARG A 178 -16.46 13.98 11.14
CA ARG A 178 -17.90 14.04 11.39
C ARG A 178 -18.72 13.43 10.25
N ASP A 179 -18.29 13.66 9.01
CA ASP A 179 -18.92 13.14 7.79
C ASP A 179 -18.71 11.64 7.55
N VAL A 180 -17.81 11.01 8.32
CA VAL A 180 -17.56 9.57 8.30
C VAL A 180 -17.94 8.88 9.62
N GLY A 181 -18.58 9.61 10.54
CA GLY A 181 -19.10 9.08 11.80
C GLY A 181 -18.09 8.98 12.93
N SER A 182 -17.06 9.83 12.94
CA SER A 182 -16.14 9.94 14.07
C SER A 182 -16.67 10.93 15.10
N ASP A 183 -16.88 10.46 16.31
CA ASP A 183 -17.28 11.29 17.47
C ASP A 183 -16.05 11.73 18.30
N TRP A 184 -14.98 12.17 17.61
CA TRP A 184 -13.73 12.53 18.26
C TRP A 184 -13.90 13.61 19.35
N GLU A 185 -14.93 14.45 19.29
CA GLU A 185 -15.26 15.44 20.31
C GLU A 185 -15.68 14.82 21.65
N GLU A 186 -16.22 13.60 21.63
CA GLU A 186 -16.54 12.83 22.85
C GLU A 186 -15.30 12.15 23.44
N MET A 187 -14.28 11.85 22.63
CA MET A 187 -13.03 11.19 23.06
C MET A 187 -12.07 12.12 23.82
N ILE A 188 -12.26 13.45 23.72
CA ILE A 188 -11.40 14.45 24.40
C ILE A 188 -12.05 15.00 25.70
N LYS A 189 -13.21 14.53 26.07
CA LYS A 189 -13.87 14.88 27.35
C LYS A 189 -13.51 13.87 28.44
#